data_00c95b9509091b751fb977ba1b29c70e
#
_entry.id   00c95b9509091b751fb977ba1b29c70e
#
_cell.length_a   1.000
_cell.length_b   1.000
_cell.length_c   1.000
_cell.angle_alpha   90.00
_cell.angle_beta   90.00
_cell.angle_gamma   90.00
#
_symmetry.space_group_name_H-M   'P 1'
#
loop_
_entity.id
_entity.type
_entity.pdbx_description
1 polymer ?
#
loop_
_entity_poly.entity_id
_entity_poly.type
_entity_poly.pdbx_seq_one_letter_code
_entity_poly.pdbx_strand_id
1 'polypeptide(L)'
;MLSADEAGGRLTIDAAALRANYHELREAAGGAECAAVVKANGYGLGIANVVRALVSEGCRTVFVARASEGVAVREIAPSLRIFVLDGVHEGTLSAIQVNGLIPVLGSMLQLGLWREAGGGEPCAVHVDTGMNRLGLRRDECASLVRGGAFDGIRVALLMTHPACADRPEHPLNAAQRETFGRVRSMLPDVPASYCNSAALLGRGPTLDLVRPGIALYGGEAIEGGRMLRPVVALDARIVQRRDVPAGETVGYGATWRAERDSRLAICAVGYADGLPRASGTGVPVRDVRSTAVFGALCGHRVPIVGRVSMDLTTFDITDVPIDAATSDDHIELIGPNVTLDDVARAAGTIGYEILTSLGPRYSRTVTGF
;
A
#
# COMPACT_ATOMS: atom_id res chain seq x y z
N MET A 1 6.41 13.43 17.56
CA MET A 1 6.64 11.98 17.44
C MET A 1 6.94 11.45 18.84
N LEU A 2 6.41 10.28 19.21
CA LEU A 2 6.73 9.63 20.49
C LEU A 2 8.21 9.25 20.51
N SER A 3 8.84 9.34 21.68
CA SER A 3 10.19 8.78 21.90
C SER A 3 10.14 7.23 21.88
N ALA A 4 11.29 6.60 21.75
CA ALA A 4 11.37 5.14 21.79
C ALA A 4 10.89 4.57 23.14
N ASP A 5 11.07 5.32 24.23
CA ASP A 5 10.71 4.91 25.59
C ASP A 5 9.19 5.05 25.87
N GLU A 6 8.53 5.98 25.19
CA GLU A 6 7.07 6.22 25.33
C GLU A 6 6.24 5.32 24.43
N ALA A 7 6.80 4.89 23.30
CA ALA A 7 6.09 4.11 22.31
C ALA A 7 5.95 2.63 22.70
N GLY A 8 4.81 2.02 22.35
CA GLY A 8 4.61 0.57 22.49
C GLY A 8 5.40 -0.27 21.49
N GLY A 9 5.90 0.34 20.43
CA GLY A 9 6.71 -0.33 19.41
C GLY A 9 7.52 0.65 18.57
N ARG A 10 8.46 0.10 17.81
CA ARG A 10 9.37 0.83 16.92
C ARG A 10 9.07 0.49 15.47
N LEU A 11 8.79 1.50 14.66
CA LEU A 11 8.59 1.39 13.23
C LEU A 11 9.81 1.99 12.53
N THR A 12 10.60 1.15 11.89
CA THR A 12 11.74 1.56 11.07
C THR A 12 11.34 1.56 9.60
N ILE A 13 11.66 2.65 8.90
CA ILE A 13 11.39 2.83 7.47
C ILE A 13 12.75 2.96 6.77
N ASP A 14 13.06 2.04 5.88
CA ASP A 14 14.31 2.01 5.12
C ASP A 14 14.16 2.77 3.79
N ALA A 15 14.64 4.02 3.77
CA ALA A 15 14.63 4.84 2.57
C ALA A 15 15.59 4.32 1.49
N ALA A 16 16.66 3.63 1.85
CA ALA A 16 17.57 3.02 0.87
C ALA A 16 16.91 1.84 0.16
N ALA A 17 16.17 1.00 0.90
CA ALA A 17 15.37 -0.08 0.31
C ALA A 17 14.28 0.48 -0.63
N LEU A 18 13.59 1.55 -0.23
CA LEU A 18 12.58 2.22 -1.07
C LEU A 18 13.21 2.74 -2.39
N ARG A 19 14.37 3.38 -2.32
CA ARG A 19 15.10 3.86 -3.51
C ARG A 19 15.53 2.70 -4.41
N ALA A 20 16.08 1.64 -3.83
CA ALA A 20 16.47 0.45 -4.58
C ALA A 20 15.27 -0.20 -5.30
N ASN A 21 14.12 -0.28 -4.63
CA ASN A 21 12.88 -0.78 -5.23
C ASN A 21 12.41 0.11 -6.38
N TYR A 22 12.47 1.44 -6.21
CA TYR A 22 12.12 2.36 -7.28
C TYR A 22 13.05 2.20 -8.50
N HIS A 23 14.34 2.06 -8.28
CA HIS A 23 15.32 1.82 -9.34
C HIS A 23 15.01 0.54 -10.12
N GLU A 24 14.75 -0.56 -9.42
CA GLU A 24 14.41 -1.85 -10.03
C GLU A 24 13.08 -1.80 -10.82
N LEU A 25 12.08 -1.10 -10.30
CA LEU A 25 10.80 -0.91 -11.00
C LEU A 25 10.95 0.01 -12.23
N ARG A 26 11.84 1.00 -12.18
CA ARG A 26 12.18 1.84 -13.32
C ARG A 26 12.91 1.05 -14.41
N GLU A 27 13.81 0.13 -14.05
CA GLU A 27 14.42 -0.79 -15.01
C GLU A 27 13.39 -1.72 -15.64
N ALA A 28 12.48 -2.28 -14.84
CA ALA A 28 11.40 -3.13 -15.33
C ALA A 28 10.43 -2.38 -16.26
N ALA A 29 10.31 -1.07 -16.14
CA ALA A 29 9.50 -0.23 -17.03
C ALA A 29 10.06 -0.13 -18.46
N GLY A 30 11.35 -0.45 -18.68
CA GLY A 30 11.93 -0.64 -20.02
C GLY A 30 11.88 0.59 -20.91
N GLY A 31 12.02 1.80 -20.36
CA GLY A 31 11.98 3.08 -21.10
C GLY A 31 10.66 3.84 -20.92
N ALA A 32 9.59 3.22 -20.45
CA ALA A 32 8.40 3.92 -19.98
C ALA A 32 8.73 4.74 -18.71
N GLU A 33 8.02 5.84 -18.51
CA GLU A 33 8.18 6.59 -17.26
C GLU A 33 7.67 5.79 -16.07
N CYS A 34 8.48 5.66 -15.03
CA CYS A 34 8.09 5.04 -13.78
C CYS A 34 7.55 6.12 -12.82
N ALA A 35 6.23 6.21 -12.69
CA ALA A 35 5.56 7.10 -11.77
C ALA A 35 5.20 6.37 -10.48
N ALA A 36 5.51 6.99 -9.34
CA ALA A 36 5.27 6.36 -8.05
C ALA A 36 3.85 6.64 -7.50
N VAL A 37 3.20 5.64 -6.91
CA VAL A 37 1.94 5.83 -6.19
C VAL A 37 2.23 6.05 -4.71
N VAL A 38 1.97 7.27 -4.22
CA VAL A 38 2.32 7.71 -2.86
C VAL A 38 1.09 8.10 -2.01
N LYS A 39 -0.10 7.70 -2.43
CA LYS A 39 -1.37 7.94 -1.72
C LYS A 39 -1.38 7.34 -0.31
N ALA A 40 -2.41 7.67 0.48
CA ALA A 40 -2.58 7.23 1.86
C ALA A 40 -1.34 7.52 2.72
N ASN A 41 -0.86 8.78 2.66
CA ASN A 41 0.33 9.22 3.39
C ASN A 41 1.58 8.38 3.09
N GLY A 42 1.85 8.09 1.80
CA GLY A 42 2.95 7.21 1.39
C GLY A 42 2.75 5.78 1.87
N TYR A 43 1.55 5.22 1.67
CA TYR A 43 1.15 3.90 2.20
C TYR A 43 1.34 3.79 3.71
N GLY A 44 1.02 4.86 4.46
CA GLY A 44 1.15 4.90 5.92
C GLY A 44 2.54 5.23 6.44
N LEU A 45 3.56 5.33 5.58
CA LEU A 45 4.96 5.49 5.99
C LEU A 45 5.42 6.97 6.13
N GLY A 46 4.53 7.89 5.79
CA GLY A 46 4.83 9.33 5.84
C GLY A 46 5.22 9.87 4.45
N ILE A 47 4.30 10.63 3.85
CA ILE A 47 4.41 11.10 2.47
C ILE A 47 5.69 11.91 2.23
N ALA A 48 6.14 12.69 3.23
CA ALA A 48 7.33 13.52 3.10
C ALA A 48 8.61 12.68 2.92
N ASN A 49 8.77 11.62 3.72
CA ASN A 49 9.94 10.74 3.64
C ASN A 49 9.95 9.96 2.33
N VAL A 50 8.79 9.42 1.96
CA VAL A 50 8.62 8.65 0.71
C VAL A 50 8.92 9.54 -0.51
N VAL A 51 8.33 10.73 -0.59
CA VAL A 51 8.53 11.64 -1.73
C VAL A 51 9.99 12.10 -1.84
N ARG A 52 10.64 12.46 -0.72
CA ARG A 52 12.06 12.86 -0.75
C ARG A 52 12.96 11.73 -1.25
N ALA A 53 12.75 10.51 -0.77
CA ALA A 53 13.50 9.35 -1.23
C ALA A 53 13.30 9.07 -2.73
N LEU A 54 12.08 9.18 -3.25
CA LEU A 54 11.78 8.96 -4.66
C LEU A 54 12.35 10.06 -5.57
N VAL A 55 12.27 11.32 -5.14
CA VAL A 55 12.82 12.47 -5.90
C VAL A 55 14.33 12.38 -6.00
N SER A 56 15.03 11.93 -4.95
CA SER A 56 16.50 11.72 -5.01
C SER A 56 16.93 10.69 -6.06
N GLU A 57 16.02 9.76 -6.43
CA GLU A 57 16.23 8.77 -7.50
C GLU A 57 15.70 9.22 -8.86
N GLY A 58 15.31 10.49 -8.99
CA GLY A 58 14.83 11.07 -10.24
C GLY A 58 13.37 10.78 -10.59
N CYS A 59 12.55 10.40 -9.61
CA CYS A 59 11.10 10.33 -9.81
C CYS A 59 10.55 11.71 -10.19
N ARG A 60 9.80 11.79 -11.29
CA ARG A 60 9.24 13.05 -11.82
C ARG A 60 7.73 13.13 -11.70
N THR A 61 7.08 11.98 -11.50
CA THR A 61 5.61 11.89 -11.50
C THR A 61 5.15 11.01 -10.35
N VAL A 62 4.14 11.50 -9.63
CA VAL A 62 3.50 10.72 -8.57
C VAL A 62 1.98 10.71 -8.72
N PHE A 63 1.37 9.68 -8.14
CA PHE A 63 -0.07 9.54 -8.03
C PHE A 63 -0.48 9.55 -6.56
N VAL A 64 -1.44 10.40 -6.25
CA VAL A 64 -2.12 10.48 -4.95
C VAL A 64 -3.60 10.15 -5.10
N ALA A 65 -4.29 9.81 -4.01
CA ALA A 65 -5.72 9.59 -4.07
C ALA A 65 -6.49 10.91 -4.12
N ARG A 66 -6.17 11.85 -3.24
CA ARG A 66 -6.94 13.05 -2.98
C ARG A 66 -6.15 14.33 -3.25
N ALA A 67 -6.86 15.42 -3.55
CA ALA A 67 -6.25 16.73 -3.77
C ALA A 67 -5.43 17.20 -2.56
N SER A 68 -5.88 16.96 -1.33
CA SER A 68 -5.15 17.31 -0.11
C SER A 68 -3.77 16.65 0.01
N GLU A 69 -3.67 15.37 -0.44
CA GLU A 69 -2.38 14.70 -0.50
C GLU A 69 -1.48 15.33 -1.58
N GLY A 70 -2.09 15.73 -2.71
CA GLY A 70 -1.38 16.42 -3.78
C GLY A 70 -0.81 17.76 -3.35
N VAL A 71 -1.56 18.54 -2.54
CA VAL A 71 -1.09 19.79 -1.93
C VAL A 71 0.13 19.52 -1.05
N ALA A 72 0.05 18.50 -0.16
CA ALA A 72 1.18 18.14 0.71
C ALA A 72 2.41 17.71 -0.10
N VAL A 73 2.25 16.96 -1.22
CA VAL A 73 3.36 16.63 -2.11
C VAL A 73 3.94 17.85 -2.77
N ARG A 74 3.11 18.80 -3.23
CA ARG A 74 3.55 20.04 -3.89
C ARG A 74 4.45 20.87 -2.99
N GLU A 75 4.13 20.97 -1.69
CA GLU A 75 4.96 21.65 -0.69
C GLU A 75 6.34 20.99 -0.51
N ILE A 76 6.39 19.66 -0.59
CA ILE A 76 7.63 18.88 -0.41
C ILE A 76 8.51 18.90 -1.67
N ALA A 77 7.89 18.79 -2.85
CA ALA A 77 8.56 18.64 -4.14
C ALA A 77 7.84 19.47 -5.24
N PRO A 78 8.14 20.77 -5.34
CA PRO A 78 7.43 21.72 -6.21
C PRO A 78 7.44 21.38 -7.71
N SER A 79 8.42 20.59 -8.19
CA SER A 79 8.59 20.28 -9.62
C SER A 79 7.88 19.00 -10.08
N LEU A 80 7.32 18.21 -9.16
CA LEU A 80 6.68 16.94 -9.51
C LEU A 80 5.40 17.15 -10.34
N ARG A 81 5.15 16.26 -11.29
CA ARG A 81 3.81 16.06 -11.85
C ARG A 81 3.00 15.23 -10.86
N ILE A 82 1.85 15.73 -10.46
CA ILE A 82 1.04 15.12 -9.41
C ILE A 82 -0.34 14.81 -9.96
N PHE A 83 -0.65 13.53 -10.13
CA PHE A 83 -1.98 13.06 -10.56
C PHE A 83 -2.86 12.74 -9.35
N VAL A 84 -4.12 13.22 -9.38
CA VAL A 84 -5.11 13.01 -8.33
C VAL A 84 -6.14 11.98 -8.81
N LEU A 85 -6.12 10.77 -8.23
CA LEU A 85 -6.92 9.63 -8.70
C LEU A 85 -8.43 9.78 -8.48
N ASP A 86 -8.85 10.52 -7.45
CA ASP A 86 -10.27 10.80 -7.19
C ASP A 86 -10.85 11.81 -8.22
N GLY A 87 -9.99 12.37 -9.08
CA GLY A 87 -10.38 13.35 -10.08
C GLY A 87 -10.66 14.74 -9.48
N VAL A 88 -11.74 15.37 -9.92
CA VAL A 88 -12.15 16.72 -9.52
C VAL A 88 -13.62 16.78 -9.14
N HIS A 89 -13.95 17.59 -8.14
CA HIS A 89 -15.30 18.03 -7.81
C HIS A 89 -15.25 19.50 -7.36
N GLU A 90 -16.41 20.18 -7.27
CA GLU A 90 -16.48 21.61 -6.98
C GLU A 90 -15.63 22.01 -5.77
N GLY A 91 -15.69 21.25 -4.66
CA GLY A 91 -14.94 21.53 -3.44
C GLY A 91 -13.42 21.34 -3.53
N THR A 92 -12.91 20.69 -4.59
CA THR A 92 -11.45 20.49 -4.79
C THR A 92 -10.88 21.27 -5.97
N LEU A 93 -11.74 21.87 -6.81
CA LEU A 93 -11.33 22.55 -8.03
C LEU A 93 -10.25 23.60 -7.77
N SER A 94 -10.48 24.52 -6.82
CA SER A 94 -9.52 25.57 -6.46
C SER A 94 -8.18 25.00 -5.99
N ALA A 95 -8.19 23.96 -5.13
CA ALA A 95 -6.97 23.35 -4.64
C ALA A 95 -6.16 22.69 -5.78
N ILE A 96 -6.86 22.06 -6.73
CA ILE A 96 -6.24 21.43 -7.92
C ILE A 96 -5.58 22.51 -8.79
N GLN A 97 -6.29 23.58 -9.12
CA GLN A 97 -5.80 24.66 -9.97
C GLN A 97 -4.62 25.42 -9.36
N VAL A 98 -4.77 25.89 -8.11
CA VAL A 98 -3.75 26.69 -7.42
C VAL A 98 -2.44 25.90 -7.25
N ASN A 99 -2.53 24.60 -7.04
CA ASN A 99 -1.34 23.76 -6.83
C ASN A 99 -0.86 23.06 -8.11
N GLY A 100 -1.45 23.35 -9.26
CA GLY A 100 -1.07 22.71 -10.53
C GLY A 100 -1.13 21.20 -10.48
N LEU A 101 -2.19 20.65 -9.84
CA LEU A 101 -2.44 19.21 -9.77
C LEU A 101 -3.17 18.75 -11.04
N ILE A 102 -2.98 17.50 -11.42
CA ILE A 102 -3.58 16.92 -12.63
C ILE A 102 -4.70 15.95 -12.21
N PRO A 103 -5.97 16.31 -12.37
CA PRO A 103 -7.06 15.43 -11.99
C PRO A 103 -7.18 14.26 -12.98
N VAL A 104 -7.48 13.08 -12.46
CA VAL A 104 -7.79 11.87 -13.25
C VAL A 104 -9.30 11.78 -13.40
N LEU A 105 -9.82 12.22 -14.53
CA LEU A 105 -11.25 12.29 -14.80
C LEU A 105 -11.80 10.89 -15.08
N GLY A 106 -12.72 10.43 -14.24
CA GLY A 106 -13.31 9.08 -14.27
C GLY A 106 -14.82 9.08 -14.49
N SER A 107 -15.45 10.22 -14.81
CA SER A 107 -16.88 10.31 -15.08
C SER A 107 -17.21 11.47 -16.01
N MET A 108 -18.40 11.40 -16.65
CA MET A 108 -18.94 12.47 -17.48
C MET A 108 -19.11 13.78 -16.70
N LEU A 109 -19.49 13.69 -15.41
CA LEU A 109 -19.64 14.85 -14.54
C LEU A 109 -18.30 15.55 -14.32
N GLN A 110 -17.24 14.81 -14.01
CA GLN A 110 -15.89 15.35 -13.83
C GLN A 110 -15.36 15.96 -15.12
N LEU A 111 -15.61 15.31 -16.25
CA LEU A 111 -15.22 15.83 -17.57
C LEU A 111 -15.92 17.17 -17.87
N GLY A 112 -17.23 17.26 -17.61
CA GLY A 112 -18.00 18.50 -17.77
C GLY A 112 -17.46 19.63 -16.90
N LEU A 113 -17.28 19.36 -15.60
CA LEU A 113 -16.71 20.33 -14.66
C LEU A 113 -15.33 20.84 -15.10
N TRP A 114 -14.44 19.90 -15.52
CA TRP A 114 -13.09 20.27 -15.94
C TRP A 114 -13.07 21.06 -17.25
N ARG A 115 -13.95 20.73 -18.18
CA ARG A 115 -14.09 21.50 -19.44
C ARG A 115 -14.53 22.93 -19.21
N GLU A 116 -15.43 23.15 -18.25
CA GLU A 116 -15.97 24.48 -17.93
C GLU A 116 -14.99 25.32 -17.09
N ALA A 117 -14.33 24.70 -16.13
CA ALA A 117 -13.55 25.39 -15.13
C ALA A 117 -12.02 25.14 -15.21
N GLY A 118 -11.56 24.16 -15.95
CA GLY A 118 -10.15 23.76 -16.02
C GLY A 118 -9.22 24.69 -16.79
N GLY A 119 -9.75 25.64 -17.54
CA GLY A 119 -8.95 26.71 -18.20
C GLY A 119 -7.86 26.21 -19.16
N GLY A 120 -7.99 25.02 -19.76
CA GLY A 120 -6.97 24.42 -20.64
C GLY A 120 -5.82 23.71 -19.89
N GLU A 121 -5.88 23.64 -18.57
CA GLU A 121 -4.92 22.91 -17.77
C GLU A 121 -4.98 21.38 -18.03
N PRO A 122 -3.87 20.64 -17.82
CA PRO A 122 -3.82 19.21 -18.11
C PRO A 122 -4.72 18.40 -17.19
N CYS A 123 -5.29 17.33 -17.74
CA CYS A 123 -5.96 16.29 -16.99
C CYS A 123 -5.54 14.89 -17.49
N ALA A 124 -5.85 13.85 -16.72
CA ALA A 124 -5.83 12.48 -17.22
C ALA A 124 -7.27 11.97 -17.39
N VAL A 125 -7.44 11.00 -18.28
CA VAL A 125 -8.70 10.30 -18.49
C VAL A 125 -8.56 8.86 -18.04
N HIS A 126 -9.40 8.43 -17.12
CA HIS A 126 -9.48 7.03 -16.68
C HIS A 126 -10.56 6.30 -17.47
N VAL A 127 -10.19 5.19 -18.07
CA VAL A 127 -11.10 4.30 -18.79
C VAL A 127 -11.38 3.07 -17.95
N ASP A 128 -12.64 2.78 -17.69
CA ASP A 128 -13.05 1.50 -17.12
C ASP A 128 -13.05 0.42 -18.19
N THR A 129 -12.17 -0.53 -18.03
CA THR A 129 -11.99 -1.67 -18.93
C THR A 129 -12.54 -2.98 -18.36
N GLY A 130 -13.22 -2.93 -17.20
CA GLY A 130 -13.83 -4.10 -16.58
C GLY A 130 -13.59 -4.25 -15.08
N MET A 131 -13.03 -3.23 -14.42
CA MET A 131 -12.92 -3.18 -12.96
C MET A 131 -14.23 -2.73 -12.28
N ASN A 132 -15.06 -1.95 -13.02
CA ASN A 132 -16.36 -1.43 -12.59
C ASN A 132 -16.31 -0.64 -11.28
N ARG A 133 -15.29 0.22 -11.15
CA ARG A 133 -15.09 1.06 -9.95
C ARG A 133 -15.09 2.55 -10.29
N LEU A 134 -14.14 2.98 -11.10
CA LEU A 134 -14.01 4.33 -11.62
C LEU A 134 -13.62 4.25 -13.10
N GLY A 135 -13.87 5.30 -13.85
CA GLY A 135 -13.47 5.42 -15.25
C GLY A 135 -14.67 5.54 -16.18
N LEU A 136 -14.43 6.22 -17.30
CA LEU A 136 -15.38 6.31 -18.41
C LEU A 136 -15.52 4.95 -19.08
N ARG A 137 -16.74 4.56 -19.43
CA ARG A 137 -17.00 3.34 -20.19
C ARG A 137 -16.53 3.50 -21.63
N ARG A 138 -16.28 2.38 -22.32
CA ARG A 138 -15.81 2.40 -23.70
C ARG A 138 -16.74 3.16 -24.65
N ASP A 139 -18.06 2.98 -24.49
CA ASP A 139 -19.08 3.64 -25.29
C ASP A 139 -19.15 5.15 -25.02
N GLU A 140 -18.96 5.57 -23.76
CA GLU A 140 -18.82 6.98 -23.39
C GLU A 140 -17.57 7.57 -24.05
N CYS A 141 -16.41 6.90 -23.95
CA CYS A 141 -15.17 7.35 -24.61
C CYS A 141 -15.36 7.51 -26.13
N ALA A 142 -15.97 6.52 -26.78
CA ALA A 142 -16.24 6.56 -28.22
C ALA A 142 -17.20 7.70 -28.61
N SER A 143 -18.18 8.00 -27.76
CA SER A 143 -19.12 9.10 -27.98
C SER A 143 -18.44 10.46 -27.79
N LEU A 144 -17.57 10.59 -26.77
CA LEU A 144 -16.80 11.79 -26.50
C LEU A 144 -15.83 12.12 -27.65
N VAL A 145 -15.12 11.11 -28.17
CA VAL A 145 -14.22 11.31 -29.32
C VAL A 145 -14.98 11.76 -30.57
N ARG A 146 -16.08 11.06 -30.91
CA ARG A 146 -16.90 11.43 -32.08
C ARG A 146 -17.57 12.81 -31.96
N GLY A 147 -17.92 13.19 -30.74
CA GLY A 147 -18.59 14.45 -30.45
C GLY A 147 -17.65 15.63 -30.25
N GLY A 148 -16.34 15.46 -30.41
CA GLY A 148 -15.35 16.51 -30.15
C GLY A 148 -15.31 16.95 -28.67
N ALA A 149 -15.77 16.10 -27.75
CA ALA A 149 -15.87 16.48 -26.34
C ALA A 149 -14.53 16.64 -25.61
N PHE A 150 -13.46 16.15 -26.25
CA PHE A 150 -12.07 16.42 -25.81
C PHE A 150 -11.49 17.69 -26.43
N ASP A 151 -12.21 18.36 -27.35
CA ASP A 151 -11.77 19.62 -27.91
C ASP A 151 -11.72 20.69 -26.80
N GLY A 152 -10.59 21.36 -26.69
CA GLY A 152 -10.33 22.31 -25.61
C GLY A 152 -9.91 21.70 -24.27
N ILE A 153 -9.86 20.36 -24.17
CA ILE A 153 -9.32 19.67 -22.99
C ILE A 153 -7.92 19.11 -23.32
N ARG A 154 -6.94 19.47 -22.50
CA ARG A 154 -5.57 18.94 -22.64
C ARG A 154 -5.45 17.61 -21.90
N VAL A 155 -5.68 16.49 -22.61
CA VAL A 155 -5.51 15.15 -22.05
C VAL A 155 -4.03 14.81 -22.01
N ALA A 156 -3.42 14.82 -20.83
CA ALA A 156 -1.99 14.53 -20.62
C ALA A 156 -1.71 13.04 -20.44
N LEU A 157 -2.72 12.23 -20.11
CA LEU A 157 -2.58 10.79 -19.90
C LEU A 157 -3.93 10.09 -20.07
N LEU A 158 -3.94 9.01 -20.85
CA LEU A 158 -5.03 8.04 -20.89
C LEU A 158 -4.66 6.85 -20.00
N MET A 159 -5.49 6.46 -19.05
CA MET A 159 -5.14 5.37 -18.16
C MET A 159 -6.32 4.41 -17.90
N THR A 160 -5.97 3.19 -17.52
CA THR A 160 -6.89 2.21 -16.94
C THR A 160 -6.27 1.54 -15.72
N HIS A 161 -7.03 0.68 -15.03
CA HIS A 161 -6.50 -0.06 -13.89
C HIS A 161 -6.83 -1.56 -14.00
N PRO A 162 -5.82 -2.45 -14.11
CA PRO A 162 -6.04 -3.89 -14.19
C PRO A 162 -6.57 -4.42 -12.85
N ALA A 163 -7.63 -5.22 -12.90
CA ALA A 163 -8.32 -5.73 -11.72
C ALA A 163 -7.71 -7.02 -11.14
N CYS A 164 -7.09 -7.84 -12.00
CA CYS A 164 -6.60 -9.18 -11.65
C CYS A 164 -5.12 -9.38 -12.03
N ALA A 165 -4.33 -8.31 -12.04
CA ALA A 165 -2.92 -8.40 -12.44
C ALA A 165 -2.05 -9.16 -11.42
N ASP A 166 -2.50 -9.28 -10.18
CA ASP A 166 -1.93 -10.13 -9.12
C ASP A 166 -1.99 -11.63 -9.45
N ARG A 167 -2.88 -12.01 -10.38
CA ARG A 167 -2.99 -13.35 -10.97
C ARG A 167 -2.82 -13.25 -12.48
N PRO A 168 -1.59 -13.35 -13.02
CA PRO A 168 -1.29 -13.07 -14.42
C PRO A 168 -2.13 -13.85 -15.44
N GLU A 169 -2.48 -15.09 -15.12
CA GLU A 169 -3.27 -15.98 -16.01
C GLU A 169 -4.78 -15.71 -15.98
N HIS A 170 -5.25 -14.77 -15.17
CA HIS A 170 -6.69 -14.48 -15.08
C HIS A 170 -7.21 -13.91 -16.41
N PRO A 171 -8.31 -14.45 -16.99
CA PRO A 171 -8.78 -14.10 -18.35
C PRO A 171 -9.18 -12.62 -18.47
N LEU A 172 -9.60 -11.97 -17.37
CA LEU A 172 -9.95 -10.56 -17.36
C LEU A 172 -8.74 -9.66 -17.75
N ASN A 173 -7.50 -10.09 -17.49
CA ASN A 173 -6.30 -9.34 -17.87
C ASN A 173 -6.20 -9.15 -19.39
N ALA A 174 -6.50 -10.19 -20.16
CA ALA A 174 -6.53 -10.12 -21.63
C ALA A 174 -7.67 -9.22 -22.12
N ALA A 175 -8.87 -9.41 -21.58
CA ALA A 175 -10.05 -8.62 -21.95
C ALA A 175 -9.87 -7.11 -21.65
N GLN A 176 -9.28 -6.78 -20.51
CA GLN A 176 -8.97 -5.38 -20.15
C GLN A 176 -7.92 -4.76 -21.08
N ARG A 177 -6.86 -5.49 -21.43
CA ARG A 177 -5.86 -5.04 -22.41
C ARG A 177 -6.48 -4.76 -23.79
N GLU A 178 -7.30 -5.68 -24.27
CA GLU A 178 -7.99 -5.51 -25.56
C GLU A 178 -8.91 -4.29 -25.55
N THR A 179 -9.73 -4.15 -24.50
CA THR A 179 -10.65 -3.02 -24.35
C THR A 179 -9.89 -1.70 -24.29
N PHE A 180 -8.79 -1.64 -23.53
CA PHE A 180 -7.94 -0.44 -23.44
C PHE A 180 -7.28 -0.11 -24.76
N GLY A 181 -6.77 -1.11 -25.49
CA GLY A 181 -6.19 -0.94 -26.82
C GLY A 181 -7.16 -0.29 -27.81
N ARG A 182 -8.44 -0.71 -27.79
CA ARG A 182 -9.49 -0.12 -28.64
C ARG A 182 -9.76 1.35 -28.31
N VAL A 183 -9.75 1.74 -27.02
CA VAL A 183 -9.93 3.15 -26.63
C VAL A 183 -8.67 3.97 -26.98
N ARG A 184 -7.48 3.43 -26.72
CA ARG A 184 -6.21 4.08 -27.06
C ARG A 184 -6.11 4.40 -28.54
N SER A 185 -6.59 3.50 -29.41
CA SER A 185 -6.57 3.76 -30.88
C SER A 185 -7.46 4.93 -31.31
N MET A 186 -8.40 5.39 -30.48
CA MET A 186 -9.19 6.59 -30.76
C MET A 186 -8.47 7.89 -30.37
N LEU A 187 -7.41 7.80 -29.54
CA LEU A 187 -6.61 8.91 -29.02
C LEU A 187 -5.12 8.57 -29.16
N PRO A 188 -4.61 8.40 -30.40
CA PRO A 188 -3.28 7.81 -30.65
C PRO A 188 -2.14 8.67 -30.13
N ASP A 189 -2.30 10.00 -30.07
CA ASP A 189 -1.26 10.96 -29.68
C ASP A 189 -1.23 11.21 -28.17
N VAL A 190 -2.17 10.61 -27.39
CA VAL A 190 -2.21 10.76 -25.95
C VAL A 190 -1.37 9.68 -25.28
N PRO A 191 -0.39 10.03 -24.43
CA PRO A 191 0.36 9.06 -23.64
C PRO A 191 -0.58 8.16 -22.85
N ALA A 192 -0.21 6.86 -22.71
CA ALA A 192 -1.07 5.88 -22.11
C ALA A 192 -0.40 5.11 -20.95
N SER A 193 -1.21 4.69 -19.97
CA SER A 193 -0.75 3.95 -18.79
C SER A 193 -1.69 2.79 -18.44
N TYR A 194 -1.12 1.58 -18.40
CA TYR A 194 -1.83 0.36 -18.02
C TYR A 194 -1.32 -0.21 -16.68
N CYS A 195 -0.01 -0.39 -16.53
CA CYS A 195 0.59 -1.16 -15.46
C CYS A 195 0.50 -0.50 -14.07
N ASN A 196 -0.05 -1.24 -13.10
CA ASN A 196 0.22 -1.10 -11.67
C ASN A 196 1.46 -1.96 -11.29
N SER A 197 1.76 -2.15 -9.99
CA SER A 197 2.87 -3.01 -9.53
C SER A 197 2.79 -4.42 -10.10
N ALA A 198 1.62 -5.06 -9.98
CA ALA A 198 1.43 -6.44 -10.40
C ALA A 198 1.56 -6.61 -11.92
N ALA A 199 0.91 -5.74 -12.70
CA ALA A 199 1.01 -5.80 -14.16
C ALA A 199 2.44 -5.53 -14.64
N LEU A 200 3.19 -4.62 -14.00
CA LEU A 200 4.58 -4.33 -14.34
C LEU A 200 5.48 -5.56 -14.09
N LEU A 201 5.43 -6.14 -12.89
CA LEU A 201 6.22 -7.31 -12.53
C LEU A 201 5.78 -8.57 -13.28
N GLY A 202 4.50 -8.67 -13.63
CA GLY A 202 3.92 -9.70 -14.50
C GLY A 202 4.15 -9.49 -15.99
N ARG A 203 5.04 -8.55 -16.38
CA ARG A 203 5.40 -8.25 -17.78
C ARG A 203 4.20 -7.81 -18.63
N GLY A 204 3.27 -7.07 -18.03
CA GLY A 204 2.21 -6.39 -18.77
C GLY A 204 2.75 -5.25 -19.64
N PRO A 205 1.92 -4.67 -20.54
CA PRO A 205 2.35 -3.62 -21.44
C PRO A 205 2.68 -2.32 -20.65
N THR A 206 3.94 -1.91 -20.67
CA THR A 206 4.39 -0.72 -19.94
C THR A 206 3.87 0.58 -20.56
N LEU A 207 3.66 0.60 -21.88
CA LEU A 207 3.22 1.75 -22.66
C LEU A 207 4.13 2.97 -22.41
N ASP A 208 3.55 4.15 -22.13
CA ASP A 208 4.32 5.38 -21.95
C ASP A 208 4.64 5.65 -20.47
N LEU A 209 3.81 5.10 -19.54
CA LEU A 209 3.96 5.34 -18.10
C LEU A 209 3.46 4.15 -17.30
N VAL A 210 4.20 3.76 -16.25
CA VAL A 210 3.80 2.73 -15.26
C VAL A 210 3.58 3.35 -13.88
N ARG A 211 2.72 2.72 -13.06
CA ARG A 211 2.27 3.26 -11.76
C ARG A 211 2.46 2.24 -10.63
N PRO A 212 3.68 1.85 -10.28
CA PRO A 212 3.90 0.97 -9.14
C PRO A 212 3.48 1.65 -7.83
N GLY A 213 2.87 0.84 -6.96
CA GLY A 213 2.50 1.20 -5.60
C GLY A 213 3.13 0.22 -4.62
N ILE A 214 2.45 -0.86 -4.25
CA ILE A 214 2.87 -1.78 -3.18
C ILE A 214 4.29 -2.33 -3.35
N ALA A 215 4.73 -2.59 -4.57
CA ALA A 215 6.08 -3.07 -4.82
C ALA A 215 7.17 -2.06 -4.43
N LEU A 216 6.90 -0.75 -4.49
CA LEU A 216 7.80 0.28 -3.96
C LEU A 216 8.09 0.06 -2.48
N TYR A 217 7.11 -0.38 -1.73
CA TYR A 217 7.13 -0.57 -0.28
C TYR A 217 7.54 -1.99 0.14
N GLY A 218 7.91 -2.84 -0.83
CA GLY A 218 8.38 -4.20 -0.58
C GLY A 218 7.28 -5.23 -0.30
N GLY A 219 6.00 -4.86 -0.47
CA GLY A 219 4.89 -5.79 -0.34
C GLY A 219 4.64 -6.60 -1.61
N GLU A 220 4.00 -7.75 -1.44
CA GLU A 220 3.68 -8.69 -2.51
C GLU A 220 2.71 -8.06 -3.52
N ALA A 221 3.12 -8.02 -4.78
CA ALA A 221 2.30 -7.49 -5.87
C ALA A 221 1.63 -8.59 -6.70
N ILE A 222 2.27 -9.75 -6.80
CA ILE A 222 1.77 -10.94 -7.52
C ILE A 222 1.74 -12.08 -6.51
N GLU A 223 0.63 -12.78 -6.41
CA GLU A 223 0.44 -13.89 -5.47
C GLU A 223 1.54 -14.96 -5.65
N GLY A 224 2.34 -15.19 -4.58
CA GLY A 224 3.50 -16.10 -4.62
C GLY A 224 4.66 -15.63 -5.50
N GLY A 225 4.62 -14.38 -5.97
CA GLY A 225 5.63 -13.80 -6.85
C GLY A 225 6.86 -13.27 -6.11
N ARG A 226 7.81 -12.77 -6.89
CA ARG A 226 9.01 -12.14 -6.34
C ARG A 226 8.66 -10.86 -5.59
N MET A 227 9.07 -10.76 -4.34
CA MET A 227 9.03 -9.52 -3.57
C MET A 227 10.31 -8.72 -3.79
N LEU A 228 10.18 -7.39 -3.73
CA LEU A 228 11.30 -6.48 -3.68
C LEU A 228 11.81 -6.34 -2.23
N ARG A 229 12.75 -5.42 -2.01
CA ARG A 229 13.35 -5.23 -0.67
C ARG A 229 12.29 -4.78 0.33
N PRO A 230 12.21 -5.38 1.53
CA PRO A 230 11.33 -4.88 2.58
C PRO A 230 11.76 -3.46 2.99
N VAL A 231 10.76 -2.57 3.07
CA VAL A 231 10.95 -1.15 3.42
C VAL A 231 10.62 -0.88 4.88
N VAL A 232 9.90 -1.80 5.51
CA VAL A 232 9.37 -1.63 6.86
C VAL A 232 9.86 -2.73 7.78
N ALA A 233 10.33 -2.35 8.97
CA ALA A 233 10.47 -3.23 10.12
C ALA A 233 9.65 -2.68 11.29
N LEU A 234 8.99 -3.56 12.03
CA LEU A 234 8.14 -3.22 13.17
C LEU A 234 8.42 -4.16 14.33
N ASP A 235 8.84 -3.58 15.45
CA ASP A 235 9.10 -4.28 16.71
C ASP A 235 8.10 -3.83 17.78
N ALA A 236 7.54 -4.77 18.53
CA ALA A 236 6.66 -4.51 19.67
C ALA A 236 7.41 -4.71 20.98
N ARG A 237 7.32 -3.71 21.88
CA ARG A 237 7.98 -3.78 23.19
C ARG A 237 7.27 -4.78 24.11
N ILE A 238 8.03 -5.68 24.71
CA ILE A 238 7.55 -6.59 25.77
C ILE A 238 7.38 -5.78 27.06
N VAL A 239 6.17 -5.71 27.57
CA VAL A 239 5.86 -5.02 28.84
C VAL A 239 5.75 -5.98 30.01
N GLN A 240 5.53 -7.26 29.76
CA GLN A 240 5.49 -8.29 30.79
C GLN A 240 5.83 -9.66 30.21
N ARG A 241 6.57 -10.45 30.96
CA ARG A 241 6.69 -11.90 30.79
C ARG A 241 5.94 -12.59 31.91
N ARG A 242 5.30 -13.71 31.59
CA ARG A 242 4.45 -14.44 32.55
C ARG A 242 4.49 -15.94 32.30
N ASP A 243 4.63 -16.69 33.38
CA ASP A 243 4.39 -18.12 33.37
C ASP A 243 2.89 -18.40 33.55
N VAL A 244 2.35 -19.32 32.76
CA VAL A 244 0.93 -19.71 32.75
C VAL A 244 0.88 -21.24 32.83
N PRO A 245 0.31 -21.79 33.90
CA PRO A 245 0.14 -23.24 34.09
C PRO A 245 -0.74 -23.87 33.01
N ALA A 246 -0.51 -25.15 32.72
CA ALA A 246 -1.37 -25.95 31.87
C ALA A 246 -2.83 -25.87 32.33
N GLY A 247 -3.76 -25.71 31.41
CA GLY A 247 -5.19 -25.59 31.64
C GLY A 247 -5.70 -24.16 31.86
N GLU A 248 -4.85 -23.16 32.11
CA GLU A 248 -5.25 -21.76 32.18
C GLU A 248 -5.52 -21.16 30.82
N THR A 249 -6.27 -20.05 30.78
CA THR A 249 -6.68 -19.41 29.52
C THR A 249 -6.12 -18.01 29.39
N VAL A 250 -5.98 -17.52 28.13
CA VAL A 250 -5.42 -16.20 27.83
C VAL A 250 -6.42 -15.32 27.09
N GLY A 251 -6.55 -14.09 27.54
CA GLY A 251 -7.20 -12.99 26.88
C GLY A 251 -8.74 -13.05 26.84
N TYR A 252 -9.33 -12.13 26.09
CA TYR A 252 -10.77 -11.98 25.96
C TYR A 252 -11.44 -13.22 25.37
N GLY A 253 -12.48 -13.70 26.06
CA GLY A 253 -13.28 -14.85 25.64
C GLY A 253 -12.59 -16.18 25.84
N ALA A 254 -11.42 -16.21 26.55
CA ALA A 254 -10.69 -17.45 26.86
C ALA A 254 -10.47 -18.34 25.61
N THR A 255 -10.17 -17.72 24.48
CA THR A 255 -10.09 -18.40 23.16
C THR A 255 -8.84 -19.26 22.98
N TRP A 256 -7.85 -19.08 23.85
CA TRP A 256 -6.67 -19.93 23.90
C TRP A 256 -6.54 -20.52 25.32
N ARG A 257 -6.19 -21.79 25.40
CA ARG A 257 -5.93 -22.51 26.64
C ARG A 257 -4.54 -23.12 26.55
N ALA A 258 -3.75 -22.95 27.62
CA ALA A 258 -2.41 -23.55 27.72
C ALA A 258 -2.53 -25.08 27.78
N GLU A 259 -1.98 -25.79 26.83
CA GLU A 259 -1.93 -27.25 26.80
C GLU A 259 -0.79 -27.83 27.67
N ARG A 260 0.18 -26.98 27.99
CA ARG A 260 1.35 -27.24 28.85
C ARG A 260 1.67 -25.98 29.65
N ASP A 261 2.53 -26.10 30.66
CA ASP A 261 3.10 -24.93 31.31
C ASP A 261 3.79 -24.06 30.26
N SER A 262 3.38 -22.82 30.17
CA SER A 262 3.72 -21.92 29.06
C SER A 262 4.34 -20.63 29.57
N ARG A 263 5.33 -20.13 28.85
CA ARG A 263 5.90 -18.79 29.05
C ARG A 263 5.33 -17.83 28.01
N LEU A 264 4.77 -16.72 28.46
CA LEU A 264 4.14 -15.74 27.60
C LEU A 264 4.89 -14.41 27.66
N ALA A 265 4.95 -13.72 26.51
CA ALA A 265 5.35 -12.33 26.39
C ALA A 265 4.14 -11.47 26.01
N ILE A 266 3.87 -10.44 26.79
CA ILE A 266 2.81 -9.46 26.54
C ILE A 266 3.46 -8.20 25.97
N CYS A 267 3.06 -7.82 24.76
CA CYS A 267 3.60 -6.68 24.03
C CYS A 267 2.62 -5.50 24.02
N ALA A 268 3.16 -4.27 24.07
CA ALA A 268 2.41 -3.01 24.08
C ALA A 268 1.98 -2.58 22.66
N VAL A 269 1.46 -3.49 21.86
CA VAL A 269 0.90 -3.25 20.53
C VAL A 269 -0.40 -4.02 20.37
N GLY A 270 -1.43 -3.37 19.86
CA GLY A 270 -2.73 -3.97 19.61
C GLY A 270 -3.40 -3.42 18.35
N TYR A 271 -4.73 -3.65 18.22
CA TYR A 271 -5.41 -3.23 16.99
C TYR A 271 -5.55 -1.70 16.86
N ALA A 272 -5.44 -0.93 17.95
CA ALA A 272 -5.38 0.53 17.87
C ALA A 272 -4.05 1.05 17.28
N ASP A 273 -3.03 0.19 17.19
CA ASP A 273 -1.75 0.47 16.57
C ASP A 273 -1.68 -0.01 15.11
N GLY A 274 -2.72 -0.74 14.66
CA GLY A 274 -2.80 -1.28 13.30
C GLY A 274 -2.50 -2.77 13.18
N LEU A 275 -2.23 -3.50 14.29
CA LEU A 275 -2.15 -4.95 14.23
C LEU A 275 -3.58 -5.52 14.11
N PRO A 276 -3.93 -6.24 13.02
CA PRO A 276 -5.31 -6.68 12.83
C PRO A 276 -5.82 -7.57 13.97
N ARG A 277 -7.04 -7.30 14.44
CA ARG A 277 -7.67 -8.14 15.47
C ARG A 277 -7.82 -9.60 15.01
N ALA A 278 -7.95 -9.81 13.71
CA ALA A 278 -8.01 -11.14 13.08
C ALA A 278 -6.70 -11.94 13.23
N SER A 279 -5.60 -11.28 13.60
CA SER A 279 -4.33 -11.96 13.91
C SER A 279 -4.37 -12.80 15.17
N GLY A 280 -5.35 -12.61 16.06
CA GLY A 280 -5.50 -13.37 17.30
C GLY A 280 -6.21 -14.71 17.10
N THR A 281 -6.01 -15.63 18.06
CA THR A 281 -6.69 -16.94 18.03
C THR A 281 -8.21 -16.82 18.31
N GLY A 282 -9.00 -17.74 17.73
CA GLY A 282 -10.46 -17.81 17.95
C GLY A 282 -11.25 -16.70 17.24
N VAL A 283 -10.67 -16.01 16.28
CA VAL A 283 -11.38 -15.11 15.37
C VAL A 283 -11.58 -15.87 14.04
N PRO A 284 -12.85 -16.09 13.61
CA PRO A 284 -13.10 -16.71 12.30
C PRO A 284 -12.59 -15.79 11.19
N VAL A 285 -11.63 -16.26 10.42
CA VAL A 285 -11.19 -15.60 9.20
C VAL A 285 -11.79 -16.39 8.03
N ARG A 286 -12.61 -15.75 7.20
CA ARG A 286 -13.20 -16.38 6.01
C ARG A 286 -12.09 -16.68 5.01
N ASP A 287 -12.09 -17.90 4.46
CA ASP A 287 -11.24 -18.37 3.37
C ASP A 287 -9.72 -18.46 3.64
N VAL A 288 -9.27 -18.40 4.90
CA VAL A 288 -7.86 -18.62 5.23
C VAL A 288 -7.70 -19.99 5.87
N ARG A 289 -6.85 -20.84 5.28
CA ARG A 289 -6.28 -21.99 5.98
C ARG A 289 -5.51 -21.41 7.17
N SER A 290 -6.00 -21.65 8.38
CA SER A 290 -5.46 -21.10 9.64
C SER A 290 -3.95 -21.29 9.73
N THR A 291 -3.21 -20.30 9.28
CA THR A 291 -1.81 -20.14 9.65
C THR A 291 -1.80 -19.20 10.85
N ALA A 292 -1.28 -19.67 11.99
CA ALA A 292 -1.14 -18.82 13.15
C ALA A 292 -0.33 -17.56 12.76
N VAL A 293 -0.75 -16.39 13.24
CA VAL A 293 0.09 -15.19 13.13
C VAL A 293 1.24 -15.34 14.09
N PHE A 294 2.43 -15.03 13.62
CA PHE A 294 3.67 -15.11 14.41
C PHE A 294 4.25 -13.71 14.60
N GLY A 295 4.92 -13.52 15.72
CA GLY A 295 6.05 -12.60 15.83
C GLY A 295 7.36 -13.39 15.78
N ALA A 296 8.49 -12.73 15.98
CA ALA A 296 9.76 -13.41 16.20
C ALA A 296 10.49 -12.77 17.38
N LEU A 297 11.05 -13.63 18.26
CA LEU A 297 11.89 -13.24 19.38
C LEU A 297 13.27 -13.85 19.17
N CYS A 298 14.30 -13.02 19.01
CA CYS A 298 15.67 -13.46 18.72
C CYS A 298 15.75 -14.48 17.55
N GLY A 299 14.97 -14.26 16.48
CA GLY A 299 14.92 -15.14 15.31
C GLY A 299 14.02 -16.37 15.44
N HIS A 300 13.48 -16.65 16.62
CA HIS A 300 12.52 -17.74 16.86
C HIS A 300 11.10 -17.25 16.61
N ARG A 301 10.36 -17.88 15.70
CA ARG A 301 8.93 -17.57 15.48
C ARG A 301 8.11 -17.95 16.69
N VAL A 302 7.30 -17.01 17.18
CA VAL A 302 6.46 -17.13 18.37
C VAL A 302 4.99 -16.84 18.01
N PRO A 303 4.06 -17.76 18.26
CA PRO A 303 2.68 -17.58 17.86
C PRO A 303 1.95 -16.56 18.75
N ILE A 304 1.00 -15.82 18.19
CA ILE A 304 0.03 -15.04 18.95
C ILE A 304 -0.94 -16.00 19.63
N VAL A 305 -1.16 -15.80 20.93
CA VAL A 305 -2.09 -16.58 21.75
C VAL A 305 -3.17 -15.70 22.36
N GLY A 306 -4.41 -16.17 22.32
CA GLY A 306 -5.57 -15.36 22.68
C GLY A 306 -5.90 -14.30 21.63
N ARG A 307 -6.88 -13.45 21.92
CA ARG A 307 -7.29 -12.36 21.01
C ARG A 307 -6.37 -11.16 21.14
N VAL A 308 -6.03 -10.54 20.01
CA VAL A 308 -5.40 -9.21 20.00
C VAL A 308 -6.35 -8.23 20.68
N SER A 309 -5.85 -7.50 21.68
CA SER A 309 -6.57 -6.46 22.41
C SER A 309 -6.39 -5.10 21.74
N MET A 310 -7.00 -4.05 22.28
CA MET A 310 -6.84 -2.70 21.78
C MET A 310 -5.37 -2.26 21.78
N ASP A 311 -4.67 -2.53 22.89
CA ASP A 311 -3.34 -2.00 23.16
C ASP A 311 -2.29 -3.09 23.41
N LEU A 312 -2.70 -4.37 23.50
CA LEU A 312 -1.83 -5.46 23.91
C LEU A 312 -2.00 -6.69 23.02
N THR A 313 -0.90 -7.40 22.79
CA THR A 313 -0.86 -8.71 22.13
C THR A 313 0.00 -9.65 22.94
N THR A 314 -0.42 -10.91 23.06
CA THR A 314 0.29 -11.95 23.81
C THR A 314 0.88 -12.97 22.86
N PHE A 315 2.14 -13.34 23.10
CA PHE A 315 2.89 -14.33 22.34
C PHE A 315 3.32 -15.48 23.23
N ASP A 316 3.23 -16.71 22.72
CA ASP A 316 3.79 -17.90 23.39
C ASP A 316 5.29 -17.99 23.05
N ILE A 317 6.12 -17.80 24.07
CA ILE A 317 7.59 -17.88 23.98
C ILE A 317 8.16 -19.12 24.68
N THR A 318 7.33 -20.14 24.93
CA THR A 318 7.70 -21.35 25.68
C THR A 318 8.89 -22.06 25.04
N ASP A 319 8.90 -22.17 23.70
CA ASP A 319 9.93 -22.89 22.96
C ASP A 319 11.17 -22.04 22.64
N VAL A 320 11.19 -20.76 23.01
CA VAL A 320 12.38 -19.92 22.89
C VAL A 320 13.36 -20.28 24.02
N PRO A 321 14.66 -20.48 23.73
CA PRO A 321 15.66 -20.71 24.77
C PRO A 321 15.63 -19.59 25.82
N ILE A 322 15.82 -19.94 27.12
CA ILE A 322 15.59 -19.00 28.22
C ILE A 322 16.49 -17.76 28.12
N ASP A 323 17.74 -17.96 27.75
CA ASP A 323 18.70 -16.87 27.59
C ASP A 323 18.29 -15.91 26.46
N ALA A 324 17.80 -16.45 25.32
CA ALA A 324 17.26 -15.66 24.24
C ALA A 324 15.95 -14.97 24.63
N ALA A 325 15.05 -15.67 25.34
CA ALA A 325 13.77 -15.13 25.78
C ALA A 325 13.90 -13.97 26.78
N THR A 326 15.03 -13.82 27.44
CA THR A 326 15.32 -12.76 28.41
C THR A 326 16.25 -11.67 27.91
N SER A 327 16.95 -11.88 26.77
CA SER A 327 17.95 -10.98 26.25
C SER A 327 17.39 -9.80 25.45
N ASP A 328 16.18 -9.91 24.90
CA ASP A 328 15.54 -8.87 24.10
C ASP A 328 14.19 -8.48 24.71
N ASP A 329 13.89 -7.19 24.71
CA ASP A 329 12.65 -6.62 25.19
C ASP A 329 11.66 -6.29 24.06
N HIS A 330 11.87 -6.83 22.86
CA HIS A 330 11.02 -6.60 21.71
C HIS A 330 10.74 -7.89 20.95
N ILE A 331 9.52 -7.97 20.39
CA ILE A 331 9.14 -9.01 19.42
C ILE A 331 9.03 -8.35 18.05
N GLU A 332 9.73 -8.90 17.07
CA GLU A 332 9.57 -8.53 15.67
C GLU A 332 8.16 -8.91 15.21
N LEU A 333 7.40 -7.93 14.73
CA LEU A 333 6.08 -8.12 14.10
C LEU A 333 6.15 -8.10 12.57
N ILE A 334 7.04 -7.27 12.03
CA ILE A 334 7.38 -7.21 10.60
C ILE A 334 8.88 -7.05 10.50
N GLY A 335 9.53 -7.91 9.73
CA GLY A 335 10.97 -7.87 9.53
C GLY A 335 11.49 -9.08 8.76
N PRO A 336 12.76 -9.46 8.94
CA PRO A 336 13.37 -10.56 8.21
C PRO A 336 12.80 -11.95 8.55
N ASN A 337 12.25 -12.14 9.76
CA ASN A 337 11.69 -13.42 10.20
C ASN A 337 10.17 -13.53 9.99
N VAL A 338 9.48 -12.38 9.94
CA VAL A 338 8.03 -12.26 9.73
C VAL A 338 7.79 -11.19 8.68
N THR A 339 7.46 -11.57 7.47
CA THR A 339 7.27 -10.59 6.40
C THR A 339 5.94 -9.83 6.54
N LEU A 340 5.83 -8.66 5.91
CA LEU A 340 4.58 -7.90 5.80
C LEU A 340 3.43 -8.78 5.30
N ASP A 341 3.70 -9.61 4.30
CA ASP A 341 2.70 -10.44 3.67
C ASP A 341 2.38 -11.71 4.47
N ASP A 342 3.29 -12.18 5.35
CA ASP A 342 2.96 -13.21 6.36
C ASP A 342 1.89 -12.71 7.32
N VAL A 343 2.06 -11.49 7.84
CA VAL A 343 1.06 -10.85 8.73
C VAL A 343 -0.27 -10.66 7.98
N ALA A 344 -0.20 -10.18 6.76
CA ALA A 344 -1.39 -9.94 5.94
C ALA A 344 -2.17 -11.24 5.67
N ARG A 345 -1.49 -12.29 5.18
CA ARG A 345 -2.12 -13.59 4.91
C ARG A 345 -2.74 -14.21 6.17
N ALA A 346 -2.04 -14.15 7.28
CA ALA A 346 -2.53 -14.69 8.53
C ALA A 346 -3.74 -13.93 9.09
N ALA A 347 -3.85 -12.64 8.79
CA ALA A 347 -5.01 -11.81 9.13
C ALA A 347 -6.14 -11.87 8.07
N GLY A 348 -5.95 -12.61 6.97
CA GLY A 348 -6.93 -12.69 5.87
C GLY A 348 -7.06 -11.40 5.07
N THR A 349 -5.97 -10.66 4.94
CA THR A 349 -5.91 -9.39 4.21
C THR A 349 -4.66 -9.31 3.32
N ILE A 350 -4.29 -8.11 2.88
CA ILE A 350 -3.18 -7.81 1.99
C ILE A 350 -2.20 -6.80 2.61
N GLY A 351 -0.94 -6.83 2.20
CA GLY A 351 0.11 -5.95 2.71
C GLY A 351 -0.24 -4.45 2.63
N TYR A 352 -1.06 -4.05 1.66
CA TYR A 352 -1.58 -2.68 1.54
C TYR A 352 -2.35 -2.22 2.79
N GLU A 353 -3.24 -3.08 3.31
CA GLU A 353 -4.05 -2.77 4.48
C GLU A 353 -3.17 -2.71 5.74
N ILE A 354 -2.25 -3.67 5.89
CA ILE A 354 -1.31 -3.66 7.02
C ILE A 354 -0.53 -2.34 7.06
N LEU A 355 0.11 -1.93 5.96
CA LEU A 355 0.90 -0.69 5.91
C LEU A 355 0.06 0.55 6.22
N THR A 356 -1.11 0.67 5.60
CA THR A 356 -1.96 1.85 5.76
C THR A 356 -2.66 1.93 7.11
N SER A 357 -2.70 0.82 7.86
CA SER A 357 -3.25 0.74 9.21
C SER A 357 -2.24 1.08 10.30
N LEU A 358 -0.94 1.17 10.00
CA LEU A 358 0.09 1.49 11.00
C LEU A 358 -0.16 2.87 11.63
N GLY A 359 -0.52 2.84 12.92
CA GLY A 359 -0.96 4.00 13.68
C GLY A 359 0.17 4.98 14.05
N PRO A 360 -0.20 6.13 14.65
CA PRO A 360 0.76 7.15 15.07
C PRO A 360 1.46 6.85 16.40
N ARG A 361 1.09 5.78 17.11
CA ARG A 361 1.61 5.46 18.45
C ARG A 361 2.97 4.74 18.42
N TYR A 362 3.51 4.45 17.25
CA TYR A 362 4.88 3.94 17.08
C TYR A 362 5.92 5.06 17.16
N SER A 363 7.07 4.79 17.78
CA SER A 363 8.28 5.57 17.52
C SER A 363 8.74 5.28 16.10
N ARG A 364 8.81 6.32 15.26
CA ARG A 364 9.14 6.17 13.84
C ARG A 364 10.54 6.66 13.55
N THR A 365 11.36 5.80 12.99
CA THR A 365 12.73 6.10 12.54
C THR A 365 12.83 5.88 11.05
N VAL A 366 13.44 6.82 10.33
CA VAL A 366 13.77 6.65 8.92
C VAL A 366 15.27 6.51 8.79
N THR A 367 15.69 5.45 8.14
CA THR A 367 17.11 5.12 7.91
C THR A 367 17.45 5.20 6.42
N GLY A 368 18.74 5.23 6.10
CA GLY A 368 19.21 5.11 4.72
C GLY A 368 18.98 6.35 3.83
N PHE A 369 18.89 7.56 4.37
CA PHE A 369 18.90 8.81 3.58
C PHE A 369 20.32 9.16 3.13
#